data_bbe95ddfe3e1a97b6af057e985e44e59
#
_entry.id   bbe95ddfe3e1a97b6af057e985e44e59
#
_cell.length_a   1.000
_cell.length_b   1.000
_cell.length_c   1.000
_cell.angle_alpha   90.00
_cell.angle_beta   90.00
_cell.angle_gamma   90.00
#
_symmetry.space_group_name_H-M   'P 1'
#
loop_
_entity.id
_entity.type
_entity.pdbx_description
1 polymer ?
#
loop_
_entity_poly.entity_id
_entity_poly.type
_entity_poly.pdbx_seq_one_letter_code
_entity_poly.pdbx_strand_id
1 'polypeptide(L)'
;VEKEIEENKETENVEENKEPENTDSSENTDSPDSPDSPDSPKKEDEIIIWNDFVLDDNDELNFAEKEFKHNKENNFTDKQAIERTKTAIKTQRKNKAKKLKEEKEKEKAIAKAKAEKLREEKKKEKEEKAIAKENEKRFKELEETKAINYRIQHYENLGLEVNKDGYPTQNAGNYKALLLNKDVVPHTFKWNEFSESIEIDGRLLKDNDITLLSNLFSNVAGFESDKKLRNVITEAALDNSYHPVKQYLESLEWDGVPRVETMFTTFLSAKDCELYHVYAKLFMIAAIKRVYKPGCKFDNMLVLQGE
;
A
#
# COMPACT_ATOMS: atom_id res chain seq x y z
N VAL A 1 14.94 -22.99 -32.94
CA VAL A 1 14.05 -22.11 -33.67
C VAL A 1 14.29 -20.71 -33.13
N GLU A 2 15.29 -20.09 -33.76
CA GLU A 2 15.53 -18.64 -33.67
C GLU A 2 14.45 -17.95 -34.47
N LYS A 3 13.91 -16.85 -33.94
CA LYS A 3 13.69 -15.59 -34.66
C LYS A 3 12.94 -14.55 -33.84
N GLU A 4 13.58 -13.39 -33.75
CA GLU A 4 13.05 -12.05 -33.84
C GLU A 4 12.17 -11.54 -32.68
N ILE A 5 12.80 -10.71 -31.82
CA ILE A 5 12.17 -9.49 -31.30
C ILE A 5 13.15 -8.34 -31.52
N GLU A 6 12.79 -7.50 -32.48
CA GLU A 6 13.41 -6.22 -32.80
C GLU A 6 13.14 -5.16 -31.74
N GLU A 7 14.10 -4.28 -31.63
CA GLU A 7 14.17 -3.01 -30.93
C GLU A 7 12.89 -2.16 -30.99
N ASN A 8 12.55 -1.60 -29.85
CA ASN A 8 11.97 -0.26 -29.79
C ASN A 8 12.59 0.51 -28.62
N LYS A 9 13.57 1.33 -29.01
CA LYS A 9 14.04 2.46 -28.22
C LYS A 9 13.09 3.63 -28.49
N GLU A 10 12.36 4.06 -27.49
CA GLU A 10 11.83 5.43 -27.44
C GLU A 10 12.29 6.10 -26.16
N THR A 11 12.98 7.16 -26.39
CA THR A 11 13.51 8.15 -25.46
C THR A 11 12.36 8.93 -24.84
N GLU A 12 12.19 8.89 -23.54
CA GLU A 12 11.38 9.87 -22.84
C GLU A 12 12.23 10.75 -21.93
N ASN A 13 12.02 12.04 -22.17
CA ASN A 13 12.60 13.19 -21.51
C ASN A 13 12.29 13.21 -20.01
N VAL A 14 13.32 13.45 -19.23
CA VAL A 14 13.27 13.87 -17.84
C VAL A 14 12.87 15.34 -17.80
N GLU A 15 11.67 15.66 -17.39
CA GLU A 15 11.28 16.99 -16.91
C GLU A 15 11.36 17.04 -15.39
N GLU A 16 12.27 17.85 -14.95
CA GLU A 16 12.59 18.24 -13.58
C GLU A 16 11.48 19.16 -13.05
N ASN A 17 10.59 18.66 -12.21
CA ASN A 17 9.59 19.47 -11.49
C ASN A 17 10.17 19.94 -10.17
N LYS A 18 10.55 21.22 -10.15
CA LYS A 18 10.84 21.99 -8.94
C LYS A 18 9.54 22.33 -8.22
N GLU A 19 9.43 21.95 -6.97
CA GLU A 19 8.47 22.49 -6.01
C GLU A 19 8.75 23.97 -5.72
N PRO A 20 7.73 24.84 -5.61
CA PRO A 20 7.92 26.15 -5.02
C PRO A 20 7.63 26.14 -3.53
N GLU A 21 8.58 26.65 -2.78
CA GLU A 21 8.53 26.94 -1.36
C GLU A 21 7.36 27.86 -1.00
N ASN A 22 6.70 27.52 0.09
CA ASN A 22 5.67 28.30 0.78
C ASN A 22 6.35 29.35 1.65
N THR A 23 6.28 30.63 1.27
CA THR A 23 6.57 31.75 2.18
C THR A 23 5.27 32.47 2.53
N ASP A 24 4.89 32.31 3.78
CA ASP A 24 3.92 33.07 4.54
C ASP A 24 4.37 34.54 4.66
N SER A 25 3.56 35.50 4.22
CA SER A 25 3.59 36.85 4.69
C SER A 25 2.24 37.55 4.46
N SER A 26 1.55 37.70 5.56
CA SER A 26 0.44 38.61 5.78
C SER A 26 0.80 40.03 5.43
N GLU A 27 0.05 40.70 4.54
CA GLU A 27 -0.14 42.13 4.59
C GLU A 27 -1.52 42.53 4.09
N ASN A 28 -2.30 43.12 5.01
CA ASN A 28 -3.50 43.87 4.77
C ASN A 28 -3.20 45.08 3.85
N THR A 29 -3.92 45.17 2.75
CA THR A 29 -4.09 46.48 2.10
C THR A 29 -5.55 46.64 1.71
N ASP A 30 -6.17 47.62 2.41
CA ASP A 30 -7.43 48.25 2.06
C ASP A 30 -7.46 48.65 0.58
N SER A 31 -8.48 48.24 -0.13
CA SER A 31 -8.81 48.76 -1.45
C SER A 31 -9.87 49.81 -1.33
N PRO A 32 -9.66 51.00 -1.91
CA PRO A 32 -10.61 52.11 -1.78
C PRO A 32 -11.85 51.89 -2.65
N ASP A 33 -12.94 52.41 -2.14
CA ASP A 33 -14.27 52.52 -2.71
C ASP A 33 -14.27 52.91 -4.20
N SER A 34 -15.00 52.17 -5.00
CA SER A 34 -15.41 52.59 -6.34
C SER A 34 -16.52 53.61 -6.25
N PRO A 35 -16.42 54.73 -6.96
CA PRO A 35 -17.44 55.77 -6.89
C PRO A 35 -18.75 55.33 -7.49
N ASP A 36 -19.83 55.67 -6.76
CA ASP A 36 -21.21 55.54 -7.17
C ASP A 36 -21.44 56.03 -8.62
N SER A 37 -22.13 55.19 -9.38
CA SER A 37 -22.70 55.62 -10.66
C SER A 37 -23.84 56.61 -10.40
N PRO A 38 -23.90 57.71 -11.16
CA PRO A 38 -24.92 58.72 -10.91
C PRO A 38 -26.33 58.15 -11.14
N ASP A 39 -27.16 58.36 -10.15
CA ASP A 39 -28.58 58.12 -10.11
C ASP A 39 -29.25 58.64 -11.42
N SER A 40 -29.90 57.76 -12.16
CA SER A 40 -30.76 58.15 -13.28
C SER A 40 -31.89 58.99 -12.74
N PRO A 41 -32.21 60.13 -13.35
CA PRO A 41 -33.29 60.99 -12.85
C PRO A 41 -34.57 60.20 -12.80
N LYS A 42 -35.18 60.10 -11.61
CA LYS A 42 -36.56 59.62 -11.45
C LYS A 42 -37.43 60.51 -12.32
N LYS A 43 -38.10 59.93 -13.31
CA LYS A 43 -39.17 60.62 -14.02
C LYS A 43 -40.18 61.05 -12.97
N GLU A 44 -40.35 62.35 -12.80
CA GLU A 44 -41.45 62.91 -12.04
C GLU A 44 -42.73 62.36 -12.71
N ASP A 45 -43.50 61.52 -11.98
CA ASP A 45 -44.79 61.03 -12.43
C ASP A 45 -45.72 62.20 -12.62
N GLU A 46 -46.05 62.53 -13.89
CA GLU A 46 -47.03 63.57 -14.21
C GLU A 46 -48.36 63.15 -13.59
N ILE A 47 -48.88 63.99 -12.66
CA ILE A 47 -50.17 63.73 -12.00
C ILE A 47 -51.30 63.96 -13.02
N ILE A 48 -51.93 62.86 -13.45
CA ILE A 48 -53.07 62.91 -14.38
C ILE A 48 -54.34 63.12 -13.58
N ILE A 49 -55.00 64.22 -13.84
CA ILE A 49 -56.28 64.62 -13.16
C ILE A 49 -57.42 64.60 -14.18
N TRP A 50 -58.49 63.85 -13.88
CA TRP A 50 -59.72 63.85 -14.61
C TRP A 50 -60.88 64.26 -13.68
N ASN A 51 -61.55 65.38 -13.99
CA ASN A 51 -62.71 65.89 -13.21
C ASN A 51 -62.43 65.88 -11.66
N ASP A 52 -61.34 66.49 -11.17
CA ASP A 52 -60.88 66.51 -9.78
C ASP A 52 -60.62 65.15 -9.17
N PHE A 53 -60.42 64.09 -10.02
CA PHE A 53 -60.06 62.77 -9.59
C PHE A 53 -58.68 62.40 -10.13
N VAL A 54 -57.74 62.02 -9.22
CA VAL A 54 -56.37 61.63 -9.58
C VAL A 54 -56.40 60.22 -10.18
N LEU A 55 -55.85 60.08 -11.39
CA LEU A 55 -55.68 58.82 -12.10
C LEU A 55 -54.26 58.31 -11.96
N ASP A 56 -54.10 56.98 -11.96
CA ASP A 56 -52.79 56.35 -11.74
C ASP A 56 -51.97 56.29 -13.04
N ASP A 57 -52.61 56.19 -14.20
CA ASP A 57 -51.95 56.11 -15.52
C ASP A 57 -52.86 56.61 -16.68
N ASN A 58 -52.28 56.71 -17.90
CA ASN A 58 -53.00 57.09 -19.10
C ASN A 58 -54.06 56.05 -19.55
N ASP A 59 -53.89 54.79 -19.13
CA ASP A 59 -54.89 53.74 -19.42
C ASP A 59 -56.17 53.97 -18.60
N GLU A 60 -56.04 54.46 -17.38
CA GLU A 60 -57.17 54.90 -16.56
C GLU A 60 -57.83 56.15 -17.11
N LEU A 61 -57.05 57.07 -17.72
CA LEU A 61 -57.65 58.25 -18.39
C LEU A 61 -58.45 57.82 -19.57
N ASN A 62 -57.92 56.99 -20.45
CA ASN A 62 -58.65 56.47 -21.61
C ASN A 62 -59.91 55.67 -21.18
N PHE A 63 -59.83 54.89 -20.13
CA PHE A 63 -60.97 54.21 -19.54
C PHE A 63 -62.00 55.17 -18.99
N ALA A 64 -61.59 56.22 -18.24
CA ALA A 64 -62.48 57.24 -17.71
C ALA A 64 -63.20 58.00 -18.75
N GLU A 65 -62.52 58.40 -19.83
CA GLU A 65 -63.18 59.12 -20.99
C GLU A 65 -64.17 58.23 -21.69
N LYS A 66 -63.84 56.99 -21.96
CA LYS A 66 -64.72 56.03 -22.60
C LYS A 66 -65.93 55.75 -21.74
N GLU A 67 -65.80 55.52 -20.48
CA GLU A 67 -66.89 55.22 -19.55
C GLU A 67 -67.82 56.44 -19.35
N PHE A 68 -67.21 57.65 -19.27
CA PHE A 68 -67.99 58.91 -19.21
C PHE A 68 -68.82 59.11 -20.46
N LYS A 69 -68.24 58.89 -21.63
CA LYS A 69 -68.99 58.99 -22.92
C LYS A 69 -70.11 58.02 -22.95
N HIS A 70 -69.91 56.74 -22.56
CA HIS A 70 -70.94 55.71 -22.48
C HIS A 70 -72.05 56.11 -21.50
N ASN A 71 -71.78 56.71 -20.37
CA ASN A 71 -72.80 57.17 -19.44
C ASN A 71 -73.63 58.36 -19.99
N LYS A 72 -72.94 59.23 -20.75
CA LYS A 72 -73.64 60.35 -21.40
C LYS A 72 -74.63 59.84 -22.54
N GLU A 73 -74.25 58.85 -23.32
CA GLU A 73 -75.02 58.22 -24.31
C GLU A 73 -76.31 57.55 -23.73
N ASN A 74 -76.24 57.12 -22.46
CA ASN A 74 -77.34 56.56 -21.70
C ASN A 74 -78.25 57.60 -20.97
N ASN A 75 -78.16 58.87 -21.37
CA ASN A 75 -79.02 59.99 -20.88
C ASN A 75 -78.84 60.40 -19.42
N PHE A 76 -77.61 60.11 -18.81
CA PHE A 76 -77.28 60.64 -17.48
C PHE A 76 -76.87 62.11 -17.57
N THR A 77 -77.18 62.88 -16.50
CA THR A 77 -76.68 64.25 -16.35
C THR A 77 -75.16 64.25 -16.15
N ASP A 78 -74.49 65.32 -16.51
CA ASP A 78 -73.02 65.39 -16.36
C ASP A 78 -72.54 65.00 -14.97
N LYS A 79 -73.19 65.50 -13.94
CA LYS A 79 -72.84 65.15 -12.55
C LYS A 79 -73.03 63.70 -12.22
N GLN A 80 -74.04 63.02 -12.72
CA GLN A 80 -74.35 61.61 -12.57
C GLN A 80 -73.34 60.78 -13.35
N ALA A 81 -73.01 61.18 -14.57
CA ALA A 81 -72.04 60.50 -15.41
C ALA A 81 -70.66 60.51 -14.81
N ILE A 82 -70.16 61.67 -14.22
CA ILE A 82 -68.90 61.79 -13.53
C ILE A 82 -68.84 60.87 -12.30
N GLU A 83 -69.88 60.84 -11.47
CA GLU A 83 -69.88 60.02 -10.25
C GLU A 83 -69.88 58.50 -10.56
N ARG A 84 -70.62 58.07 -11.61
CA ARG A 84 -70.55 56.65 -12.06
C ARG A 84 -69.23 56.27 -12.63
N THR A 85 -68.55 57.14 -13.40
CA THR A 85 -67.24 56.90 -13.95
C THR A 85 -66.19 56.79 -12.81
N LYS A 86 -66.26 57.68 -11.81
CA LYS A 86 -65.39 57.56 -10.61
C LYS A 86 -65.57 56.26 -9.87
N THR A 87 -66.82 55.76 -9.78
CA THR A 87 -67.14 54.44 -9.19
C THR A 87 -66.60 53.26 -10.01
N ALA A 88 -66.70 53.36 -11.35
CA ALA A 88 -66.12 52.36 -12.24
C ALA A 88 -64.63 52.29 -12.17
N ILE A 89 -63.93 53.42 -12.12
CA ILE A 89 -62.47 53.47 -11.91
C ILE A 89 -62.06 52.82 -10.58
N LYS A 90 -62.74 53.15 -9.50
CA LYS A 90 -62.47 52.52 -8.17
C LYS A 90 -62.64 51.00 -8.23
N THR A 91 -63.68 50.53 -8.97
CA THR A 91 -63.93 49.08 -9.14
C THR A 91 -62.84 48.42 -9.98
N GLN A 92 -62.40 49.10 -11.07
CA GLN A 92 -61.31 48.61 -11.92
C GLN A 92 -59.99 48.47 -11.14
N ARG A 93 -59.62 49.52 -10.34
CA ARG A 93 -58.46 49.48 -9.44
C ARG A 93 -58.50 48.30 -8.47
N LYS A 94 -59.67 48.08 -7.83
CA LYS A 94 -59.86 46.94 -6.92
C LYS A 94 -59.68 45.58 -7.62
N ASN A 95 -60.21 45.43 -8.86
CA ASN A 95 -60.05 44.22 -9.63
C ASN A 95 -58.61 44.01 -10.14
N LYS A 96 -57.92 45.12 -10.57
CA LYS A 96 -56.49 45.09 -10.97
C LYS A 96 -55.60 44.68 -9.77
N ALA A 97 -55.84 45.26 -8.60
CA ALA A 97 -55.13 44.91 -7.36
C ALA A 97 -55.37 43.43 -6.93
N LYS A 98 -56.60 42.93 -7.08
CA LYS A 98 -56.91 41.54 -6.78
C LYS A 98 -56.18 40.56 -7.70
N LYS A 99 -56.21 40.81 -9.04
CA LYS A 99 -55.48 40.00 -10.04
C LYS A 99 -53.98 40.00 -9.75
N LEU A 100 -53.36 41.16 -9.47
CA LEU A 100 -51.94 41.26 -9.17
C LEU A 100 -51.57 40.48 -7.90
N LYS A 101 -52.45 40.47 -6.90
CA LYS A 101 -52.24 39.69 -5.67
C LYS A 101 -52.29 38.18 -5.92
N GLU A 102 -53.29 37.71 -6.73
CA GLU A 102 -53.42 36.31 -7.14
C GLU A 102 -52.23 35.84 -7.98
N GLU A 103 -51.70 36.69 -8.89
CA GLU A 103 -50.52 36.41 -9.70
C GLU A 103 -49.24 36.27 -8.84
N LYS A 104 -49.01 37.20 -7.89
CA LYS A 104 -47.91 37.13 -6.94
C LYS A 104 -48.00 35.88 -6.05
N GLU A 105 -49.18 35.44 -5.65
CA GLU A 105 -49.33 34.19 -4.89
C GLU A 105 -49.01 32.97 -5.72
N LYS A 106 -49.40 32.94 -7.02
CA LYS A 106 -49.03 31.87 -7.94
C LYS A 106 -47.52 31.80 -8.18
N GLU A 107 -46.89 32.95 -8.41
CA GLU A 107 -45.42 33.01 -8.57
C GLU A 107 -44.68 32.48 -7.32
N LYS A 108 -45.10 32.89 -6.12
CA LYS A 108 -44.55 32.38 -4.86
C LYS A 108 -44.73 30.89 -4.69
N ALA A 109 -45.90 30.34 -5.10
CA ALA A 109 -46.17 28.91 -5.03
C ALA A 109 -45.24 28.13 -6.00
N ILE A 110 -45.04 28.61 -7.22
CA ILE A 110 -44.16 28.03 -8.23
C ILE A 110 -42.69 28.09 -7.74
N ALA A 111 -42.25 29.23 -7.19
CA ALA A 111 -40.91 29.38 -6.65
C ALA A 111 -40.67 28.42 -5.49
N LYS A 112 -41.65 28.25 -4.58
CA LYS A 112 -41.56 27.29 -3.47
C LYS A 112 -41.44 25.84 -3.96
N ALA A 113 -42.25 25.44 -4.92
CA ALA A 113 -42.20 24.09 -5.49
C ALA A 113 -40.90 23.80 -6.22
N LYS A 114 -40.31 24.80 -6.94
CA LYS A 114 -38.99 24.67 -7.57
C LYS A 114 -37.88 24.51 -6.51
N ALA A 115 -37.94 25.30 -5.44
CA ALA A 115 -36.95 25.23 -4.35
C ALA A 115 -37.00 23.87 -3.60
N GLU A 116 -38.20 23.30 -3.45
CA GLU A 116 -38.38 22.00 -2.81
C GLU A 116 -37.81 20.85 -3.68
N LYS A 117 -38.11 20.85 -4.98
CA LYS A 117 -37.50 19.89 -5.94
C LYS A 117 -35.96 19.95 -5.94
N LEU A 118 -35.40 21.16 -5.98
CA LEU A 118 -33.94 21.35 -5.95
C LEU A 118 -33.31 20.84 -4.64
N ARG A 119 -34.01 20.95 -3.50
CA ARG A 119 -33.58 20.39 -2.23
C ARG A 119 -33.60 18.86 -2.24
N GLU A 120 -34.62 18.26 -2.80
CA GLU A 120 -34.68 16.79 -2.94
C GLU A 120 -33.59 16.24 -3.87
N GLU A 121 -33.36 16.91 -5.01
CA GLU A 121 -32.27 16.51 -5.93
C GLU A 121 -30.89 16.58 -5.24
N LYS A 122 -30.60 17.68 -4.53
CA LYS A 122 -29.36 17.82 -3.76
C LYS A 122 -29.23 16.79 -2.64
N LYS A 123 -30.34 16.35 -2.04
CA LYS A 123 -30.33 15.31 -1.03
C LYS A 123 -29.99 13.95 -1.64
N LYS A 124 -30.62 13.60 -2.77
CA LYS A 124 -30.32 12.37 -3.51
C LYS A 124 -28.87 12.32 -3.99
N GLU A 125 -28.37 13.42 -4.55
CA GLU A 125 -26.96 13.50 -4.98
C GLU A 125 -25.96 13.29 -3.81
N LYS A 126 -26.29 13.81 -2.63
CA LYS A 126 -25.46 13.59 -1.43
C LYS A 126 -25.50 12.13 -0.97
N GLU A 127 -26.66 11.51 -0.99
CA GLU A 127 -26.85 10.08 -0.64
C GLU A 127 -26.10 9.18 -1.63
N GLU A 128 -26.20 9.44 -2.94
CA GLU A 128 -25.46 8.69 -3.97
C GLU A 128 -23.95 8.82 -3.80
N LYS A 129 -23.44 10.03 -3.54
CA LYS A 129 -22.00 10.25 -3.25
C LYS A 129 -21.54 9.54 -1.98
N ALA A 130 -22.38 9.46 -0.96
CA ALA A 130 -22.07 8.74 0.27
C ALA A 130 -21.98 7.23 0.02
N ILE A 131 -22.95 6.66 -0.72
CA ILE A 131 -22.97 5.25 -1.11
C ILE A 131 -21.76 4.90 -1.98
N ALA A 132 -21.42 5.77 -2.95
CA ALA A 132 -20.26 5.56 -3.82
C ALA A 132 -18.95 5.50 -3.02
N LYS A 133 -18.77 6.40 -2.05
CA LYS A 133 -17.59 6.40 -1.15
C LYS A 133 -17.54 5.14 -0.27
N GLU A 134 -18.67 4.70 0.24
CA GLU A 134 -18.73 3.48 1.06
C GLU A 134 -18.39 2.23 0.23
N ASN A 135 -18.91 2.15 -0.99
CA ASN A 135 -18.62 1.05 -1.91
C ASN A 135 -17.14 1.04 -2.31
N GLU A 136 -16.53 2.20 -2.58
CA GLU A 136 -15.09 2.31 -2.86
C GLU A 136 -14.24 1.83 -1.68
N LYS A 137 -14.62 2.20 -0.45
CA LYS A 137 -13.96 1.74 0.76
C LYS A 137 -14.05 0.21 0.91
N ARG A 138 -15.24 -0.36 0.75
CA ARG A 138 -15.47 -1.81 0.80
C ARG A 138 -14.66 -2.55 -0.26
N PHE A 139 -14.57 -1.98 -1.46
CA PHE A 139 -13.78 -2.59 -2.54
C PHE A 139 -12.29 -2.65 -2.18
N LYS A 140 -11.72 -1.55 -1.66
CA LYS A 140 -10.33 -1.52 -1.18
C LYS A 140 -10.06 -2.52 -0.07
N GLU A 141 -10.94 -2.61 0.93
CA GLU A 141 -10.85 -3.58 2.02
C GLU A 141 -10.89 -5.03 1.51
N LEU A 142 -11.72 -5.31 0.50
CA LEU A 142 -11.81 -6.63 -0.11
C LEU A 142 -10.53 -7.00 -0.89
N GLU A 143 -9.97 -6.06 -1.64
CA GLU A 143 -8.71 -6.27 -2.37
C GLU A 143 -7.53 -6.49 -1.40
N GLU A 144 -7.45 -5.71 -0.34
CA GLU A 144 -6.44 -5.89 0.70
C GLU A 144 -6.55 -7.26 1.37
N THR A 145 -7.76 -7.68 1.72
CA THR A 145 -8.00 -9.01 2.29
C THR A 145 -7.58 -10.13 1.34
N LYS A 146 -7.86 -10.01 0.05
CA LYS A 146 -7.40 -10.99 -0.96
C LYS A 146 -5.88 -11.04 -1.05
N ALA A 147 -5.22 -9.88 -1.03
CA ALA A 147 -3.76 -9.79 -1.06
C ALA A 147 -3.11 -10.40 0.18
N ILE A 148 -3.70 -10.19 1.37
CA ILE A 148 -3.27 -10.82 2.63
C ILE A 148 -3.40 -12.33 2.53
N ASN A 149 -4.56 -12.85 2.12
CA ASN A 149 -4.79 -14.29 2.00
C ASN A 149 -3.82 -14.95 1.00
N TYR A 150 -3.53 -14.30 -0.12
CA TYR A 150 -2.54 -14.79 -1.08
C TYR A 150 -1.14 -14.88 -0.46
N ARG A 151 -0.70 -13.84 0.30
CA ARG A 151 0.58 -13.86 1.02
C ARG A 151 0.63 -14.98 2.06
N ILE A 152 -0.41 -15.14 2.87
CA ILE A 152 -0.51 -16.20 3.86
C ILE A 152 -0.30 -17.55 3.20
N GLN A 153 -1.08 -17.86 2.17
CA GLN A 153 -0.98 -19.14 1.45
C GLN A 153 0.42 -19.36 0.83
N HIS A 154 1.01 -18.30 0.27
CA HIS A 154 2.35 -18.37 -0.31
C HIS A 154 3.41 -18.76 0.73
N TYR A 155 3.43 -18.09 1.89
CA TYR A 155 4.43 -18.35 2.92
C TYR A 155 4.15 -19.62 3.73
N GLU A 156 2.90 -19.99 3.95
CA GLU A 156 2.53 -21.29 4.53
C GLU A 156 3.00 -22.46 3.66
N ASN A 157 2.93 -22.35 2.34
CA ASN A 157 3.47 -23.33 1.43
C ASN A 157 5.00 -23.50 1.56
N LEU A 158 5.71 -22.45 2.01
CA LEU A 158 7.14 -22.52 2.35
C LEU A 158 7.39 -23.04 3.79
N GLY A 159 6.34 -23.33 4.56
CA GLY A 159 6.43 -23.79 5.94
C GLY A 159 6.70 -22.66 6.94
N LEU A 160 6.40 -21.39 6.60
CA LEU A 160 6.69 -20.24 7.43
C LEU A 160 5.46 -19.78 8.22
N GLU A 161 5.66 -19.43 9.50
CA GLU A 161 4.68 -18.77 10.32
C GLU A 161 4.54 -17.29 9.92
N VAL A 162 3.31 -16.83 9.71
CA VAL A 162 3.02 -15.46 9.27
C VAL A 162 2.31 -14.63 10.34
N ASN A 163 2.44 -13.32 10.23
CA ASN A 163 1.71 -12.36 11.05
C ASN A 163 0.30 -12.08 10.47
N LYS A 164 -0.46 -11.18 11.10
CA LYS A 164 -1.83 -10.82 10.68
C LYS A 164 -1.90 -10.21 9.27
N ASP A 165 -0.81 -9.61 8.82
CA ASP A 165 -0.71 -8.94 7.52
C ASP A 165 -0.21 -9.91 6.42
N GLY A 166 -0.02 -11.19 6.78
CA GLY A 166 0.45 -12.24 5.88
C GLY A 166 1.95 -12.24 5.61
N TYR A 167 2.76 -11.53 6.40
CA TYR A 167 4.23 -11.55 6.27
C TYR A 167 4.87 -12.52 7.27
N PRO A 168 5.95 -13.23 6.90
CA PRO A 168 6.61 -14.16 7.78
C PRO A 168 7.28 -13.46 8.95
N THR A 169 7.16 -14.06 10.14
CA THR A 169 7.80 -13.54 11.35
C THR A 169 9.30 -13.86 11.35
N GLN A 170 10.15 -12.90 11.76
CA GLN A 170 11.60 -13.09 11.80
C GLN A 170 12.03 -13.85 13.07
N ASN A 171 11.48 -15.05 13.31
CA ASN A 171 11.86 -15.93 14.41
C ASN A 171 12.83 -17.03 13.95
N ALA A 172 13.50 -17.71 14.89
CA ALA A 172 14.46 -18.77 14.59
C ALA A 172 13.80 -19.97 13.88
N GLY A 173 12.55 -20.27 14.21
CA GLY A 173 11.78 -21.35 13.56
C GLY A 173 11.61 -21.12 12.07
N ASN A 174 11.22 -19.92 11.66
CA ASN A 174 11.07 -19.55 10.26
C ASN A 174 12.41 -19.54 9.51
N TYR A 175 13.50 -19.06 10.14
CA TYR A 175 14.84 -19.17 9.55
C TYR A 175 15.23 -20.65 9.34
N LYS A 176 14.95 -21.53 10.32
CA LYS A 176 15.23 -22.97 10.22
C LYS A 176 14.36 -23.64 9.14
N ALA A 177 13.06 -23.32 9.11
CA ALA A 177 12.14 -23.86 8.11
C ALA A 177 12.60 -23.49 6.69
N LEU A 178 12.98 -22.24 6.46
CA LEU A 178 13.48 -21.79 5.16
C LEU A 178 14.81 -22.44 4.79
N LEU A 179 15.74 -22.62 5.75
CA LEU A 179 17.04 -23.27 5.54
C LEU A 179 16.89 -24.74 5.16
N LEU A 180 15.93 -25.44 5.74
CA LEU A 180 15.67 -26.86 5.50
C LEU A 180 14.80 -27.12 4.26
N ASN A 181 14.17 -26.09 3.72
CA ASN A 181 13.39 -26.21 2.49
C ASN A 181 14.31 -26.37 1.28
N LYS A 182 14.35 -27.57 0.71
CA LYS A 182 15.27 -27.91 -0.40
C LYS A 182 14.95 -27.23 -1.73
N ASP A 183 13.72 -26.75 -1.91
CA ASP A 183 13.34 -25.99 -3.09
C ASP A 183 13.91 -24.55 -3.03
N VAL A 184 14.18 -24.04 -1.82
CA VAL A 184 14.77 -22.72 -1.59
C VAL A 184 16.27 -22.80 -1.38
N VAL A 185 16.72 -23.70 -0.49
CA VAL A 185 18.14 -23.89 -0.13
C VAL A 185 18.55 -25.32 -0.46
N PRO A 186 19.00 -25.60 -1.70
CA PRO A 186 19.38 -26.94 -2.14
C PRO A 186 20.72 -27.42 -1.57
N HIS A 187 21.16 -26.81 -0.49
CA HIS A 187 22.44 -27.09 0.15
C HIS A 187 22.31 -28.00 1.38
N THR A 188 23.38 -28.74 1.69
CA THR A 188 23.49 -29.58 2.87
C THR A 188 24.57 -29.03 3.79
N PHE A 189 24.22 -28.82 5.05
CA PHE A 189 25.15 -28.35 6.08
C PHE A 189 25.53 -29.50 6.99
N LYS A 190 26.84 -29.67 7.27
CA LYS A 190 27.38 -30.68 8.16
C LYS A 190 28.43 -30.08 9.10
N TRP A 191 28.49 -30.57 10.31
CA TRP A 191 29.58 -30.27 11.24
C TRP A 191 30.65 -31.34 11.12
N ASN A 192 31.87 -30.95 10.73
CA ASN A 192 33.02 -31.84 10.70
C ASN A 192 33.70 -31.81 12.08
N GLU A 193 33.54 -32.89 12.84
CA GLU A 193 34.08 -33.02 14.19
C GLU A 193 35.64 -33.02 14.24
N PHE A 194 36.29 -33.40 13.12
CA PHE A 194 37.75 -33.45 13.06
C PHE A 194 38.38 -32.07 12.83
N SER A 195 37.79 -31.28 11.93
CA SER A 195 38.27 -29.92 11.65
C SER A 195 37.55 -28.84 12.49
N GLU A 196 36.57 -29.25 13.32
CA GLU A 196 35.73 -28.34 14.13
C GLU A 196 35.15 -27.20 13.30
N SER A 197 34.61 -27.51 12.13
CA SER A 197 34.12 -26.52 11.17
C SER A 197 32.81 -26.94 10.49
N ILE A 198 32.08 -25.94 10.03
CA ILE A 198 30.86 -26.17 9.23
C ILE A 198 31.22 -26.35 7.77
N GLU A 199 30.67 -27.35 7.16
CA GLU A 199 30.78 -27.63 5.75
C GLU A 199 29.43 -27.42 5.04
N ILE A 200 29.50 -26.91 3.82
CA ILE A 200 28.39 -26.81 2.87
C ILE A 200 28.72 -27.68 1.66
N ASP A 201 27.89 -28.68 1.39
CA ASP A 201 28.07 -29.64 0.27
C ASP A 201 29.49 -30.24 0.22
N GLY A 202 30.07 -30.56 1.39
CA GLY A 202 31.40 -31.19 1.51
C GLY A 202 32.59 -30.25 1.39
N ARG A 203 32.39 -28.94 1.35
CA ARG A 203 33.45 -27.92 1.42
C ARG A 203 33.25 -26.97 2.59
N LEU A 204 34.33 -26.37 3.07
CA LEU A 204 34.27 -25.40 4.16
C LEU A 204 33.29 -24.25 3.84
N LEU A 205 32.41 -23.93 4.78
CA LEU A 205 31.51 -22.77 4.71
C LEU A 205 32.33 -21.49 4.84
N LYS A 206 32.14 -20.55 3.89
CA LYS A 206 32.83 -19.25 3.85
C LYS A 206 31.86 -18.10 4.09
N ASP A 207 32.39 -16.92 4.43
CA ASP A 207 31.58 -15.72 4.62
C ASP A 207 30.78 -15.32 3.37
N ASN A 208 31.32 -15.55 2.19
CA ASN A 208 30.58 -15.32 0.95
C ASN A 208 29.33 -16.20 0.84
N ASP A 209 29.38 -17.44 1.33
CA ASP A 209 28.21 -18.34 1.33
C ASP A 209 27.13 -17.79 2.26
N ILE A 210 27.51 -17.26 3.42
CA ILE A 210 26.59 -16.58 4.34
C ILE A 210 25.95 -15.36 3.68
N THR A 211 26.73 -14.55 2.98
CA THR A 211 26.21 -13.38 2.26
C THR A 211 25.19 -13.77 1.17
N LEU A 212 25.48 -14.81 0.41
CA LEU A 212 24.55 -15.32 -0.62
C LEU A 212 23.25 -15.84 0.01
N LEU A 213 23.36 -16.59 1.09
CA LEU A 213 22.19 -17.10 1.83
C LEU A 213 21.39 -15.97 2.47
N SER A 214 22.06 -14.96 3.03
CA SER A 214 21.39 -13.77 3.60
C SER A 214 20.59 -13.02 2.54
N ASN A 215 21.16 -12.79 1.38
CA ASN A 215 20.46 -12.18 0.24
C ASN A 215 19.27 -13.03 -0.22
N LEU A 216 19.42 -14.36 -0.28
CA LEU A 216 18.32 -15.25 -0.63
C LEU A 216 17.18 -15.16 0.39
N PHE A 217 17.48 -15.17 1.69
CA PHE A 217 16.52 -15.07 2.77
C PHE A 217 15.80 -13.72 2.80
N SER A 218 16.52 -12.63 2.50
CA SER A 218 15.95 -11.31 2.33
C SER A 218 14.98 -11.26 1.15
N ASN A 219 15.36 -11.82 0.00
CA ASN A 219 14.53 -11.81 -1.20
C ASN A 219 13.27 -12.69 -1.08
N VAL A 220 13.38 -13.85 -0.43
CA VAL A 220 12.26 -14.82 -0.33
C VAL A 220 11.29 -14.43 0.78
N ALA A 221 11.78 -14.00 1.94
CA ALA A 221 10.98 -13.84 3.15
C ALA A 221 11.19 -12.50 3.89
N GLY A 222 12.02 -11.60 3.37
CA GLY A 222 12.36 -10.33 4.03
C GLY A 222 13.18 -10.51 5.31
N PHE A 223 13.99 -11.59 5.40
CA PHE A 223 14.81 -11.86 6.59
C PHE A 223 16.18 -11.18 6.47
N GLU A 224 16.52 -10.32 7.43
CA GLU A 224 17.72 -9.47 7.36
C GLU A 224 18.77 -9.79 8.44
N SER A 225 18.53 -10.76 9.35
CA SER A 225 19.42 -11.01 10.49
C SER A 225 20.45 -12.10 10.20
N ASP A 226 21.67 -11.73 9.81
CA ASP A 226 22.80 -12.64 9.65
C ASP A 226 23.10 -13.45 10.91
N LYS A 227 22.92 -12.87 12.09
CA LYS A 227 23.12 -13.57 13.35
C LYS A 227 22.17 -14.75 13.49
N LYS A 228 20.88 -14.58 13.17
CA LYS A 228 19.90 -15.67 13.22
C LYS A 228 20.20 -16.71 12.15
N LEU A 229 20.57 -16.28 10.95
CA LEU A 229 20.97 -17.18 9.87
C LEU A 229 22.17 -18.05 10.28
N ARG A 230 23.25 -17.46 10.81
CA ARG A 230 24.42 -18.20 11.29
C ARG A 230 24.05 -19.20 12.39
N ASN A 231 23.20 -18.80 13.35
CA ASN A 231 22.77 -19.69 14.42
C ASN A 231 22.02 -20.92 13.89
N VAL A 232 21.06 -20.74 12.96
CA VAL A 232 20.30 -21.87 12.42
C VAL A 232 21.15 -22.75 11.48
N ILE A 233 22.12 -22.17 10.75
CA ILE A 233 23.11 -22.95 9.99
C ILE A 233 23.96 -23.82 10.93
N THR A 234 24.43 -23.24 12.04
CA THR A 234 25.20 -23.98 13.04
C THR A 234 24.38 -25.11 13.65
N GLU A 235 23.13 -24.85 14.02
CA GLU A 235 22.21 -25.87 14.54
C GLU A 235 21.99 -27.01 13.51
N ALA A 236 21.67 -26.66 12.26
CA ALA A 236 21.45 -27.65 11.21
C ALA A 236 22.70 -28.46 10.88
N ALA A 237 23.87 -27.85 10.98
CA ALA A 237 25.14 -28.52 10.78
C ALA A 237 25.45 -29.51 11.94
N LEU A 238 25.19 -29.11 13.19
CA LEU A 238 25.37 -29.95 14.38
C LEU A 238 24.41 -31.14 14.37
N ASP A 239 23.16 -30.95 13.91
CA ASP A 239 22.19 -32.05 13.72
C ASP A 239 22.70 -33.10 12.71
N ASN A 240 23.62 -32.71 11.81
CA ASN A 240 24.26 -33.55 10.79
C ASN A 240 25.78 -33.68 11.04
N SER A 241 26.19 -33.80 12.29
CA SER A 241 27.62 -33.92 12.61
C SER A 241 28.18 -35.28 12.15
N TYR A 242 29.45 -35.26 11.75
CA TYR A 242 30.16 -36.43 11.35
C TYR A 242 31.65 -36.31 11.61
N HIS A 243 32.36 -37.44 11.78
CA HIS A 243 33.78 -37.48 11.93
C HIS A 243 34.42 -38.23 10.76
N PRO A 244 35.09 -37.56 9.81
CA PRO A 244 35.57 -38.22 8.56
C PRO A 244 36.51 -39.36 8.80
N VAL A 245 37.41 -39.25 9.79
CA VAL A 245 38.38 -40.29 10.12
C VAL A 245 37.69 -41.52 10.77
N LYS A 246 36.69 -41.30 11.65
CA LYS A 246 35.92 -42.43 12.20
C LYS A 246 35.16 -43.16 11.09
N GLN A 247 34.45 -42.41 10.23
CA GLN A 247 33.71 -43.01 9.10
C GLN A 247 34.63 -43.81 8.16
N TYR A 248 35.83 -43.25 7.89
CA TYR A 248 36.81 -43.98 7.08
C TYR A 248 37.24 -45.27 7.78
N LEU A 249 37.62 -45.25 9.05
CA LEU A 249 38.06 -46.43 9.81
C LEU A 249 36.94 -47.48 9.90
N GLU A 250 35.71 -47.06 10.09
CA GLU A 250 34.53 -47.95 10.18
C GLU A 250 34.12 -48.55 8.81
N SER A 251 34.51 -47.92 7.72
CA SER A 251 34.30 -48.44 6.38
C SER A 251 35.29 -49.50 5.95
N LEU A 252 36.40 -49.65 6.69
CA LEU A 252 37.46 -50.62 6.34
C LEU A 252 37.06 -52.04 6.75
N GLU A 253 37.23 -52.94 5.82
CA GLU A 253 37.15 -54.38 6.07
C GLU A 253 38.56 -55.00 6.11
N TRP A 254 38.80 -55.83 7.14
CA TRP A 254 40.08 -56.50 7.26
C TRP A 254 40.17 -57.66 6.29
N ASP A 255 41.21 -57.69 5.46
CA ASP A 255 41.48 -58.73 4.48
C ASP A 255 42.18 -59.98 5.06
N GLY A 256 42.38 -60.03 6.40
CA GLY A 256 43.01 -61.17 7.08
C GLY A 256 44.54 -61.14 7.09
N VAL A 257 45.19 -60.11 6.53
CA VAL A 257 46.64 -60.05 6.42
C VAL A 257 47.25 -59.16 7.55
N PRO A 258 48.06 -59.68 8.47
CA PRO A 258 48.65 -58.92 9.57
C PRO A 258 49.81 -58.06 9.07
N ARG A 259 49.59 -56.74 8.80
CA ARG A 259 50.59 -55.79 8.31
C ARG A 259 51.13 -54.84 9.36
N VAL A 260 50.43 -54.69 10.47
CA VAL A 260 50.75 -53.66 11.47
C VAL A 260 52.08 -53.96 12.15
N GLU A 261 52.33 -55.18 12.53
CA GLU A 261 53.54 -55.59 13.23
C GLU A 261 54.80 -55.40 12.39
N THR A 262 54.72 -55.69 11.09
CA THR A 262 55.83 -55.59 10.13
C THR A 262 55.95 -54.21 9.45
N MET A 263 55.14 -53.25 9.84
CA MET A 263 55.04 -51.95 9.18
C MET A 263 56.40 -51.23 9.08
N PHE A 264 57.15 -51.16 10.14
CA PHE A 264 58.46 -50.48 10.13
C PHE A 264 59.50 -51.22 9.30
N THR A 265 59.50 -52.56 9.32
CA THR A 265 60.36 -53.37 8.48
C THR A 265 59.99 -53.22 6.99
N THR A 266 58.72 -53.29 6.67
CA THR A 266 58.23 -53.25 5.29
C THR A 266 58.37 -51.88 4.63
N PHE A 267 58.03 -50.81 5.34
CA PHE A 267 57.93 -49.44 4.74
C PHE A 267 59.13 -48.55 5.09
N LEU A 268 59.85 -48.84 6.17
CA LEU A 268 60.96 -48.00 6.62
C LEU A 268 62.32 -48.74 6.61
N SER A 269 62.34 -49.97 6.11
CA SER A 269 63.54 -50.82 6.06
C SER A 269 64.24 -50.96 7.45
N ALA A 270 63.43 -50.85 8.51
CA ALA A 270 63.94 -51.02 9.86
C ALA A 270 64.32 -52.51 10.10
N LYS A 271 65.26 -52.75 11.07
CA LYS A 271 65.64 -54.09 11.45
C LYS A 271 64.43 -54.89 11.91
N ASP A 272 64.27 -56.12 11.40
CA ASP A 272 63.26 -57.03 11.87
C ASP A 272 63.57 -57.56 13.26
N CYS A 273 62.79 -57.07 14.25
CA CYS A 273 62.90 -57.48 15.63
C CYS A 273 61.58 -57.28 16.40
N GLU A 274 61.36 -58.10 17.43
CA GLU A 274 60.13 -58.08 18.21
C GLU A 274 59.84 -56.72 18.85
N LEU A 275 60.86 -55.98 19.26
CA LEU A 275 60.70 -54.63 19.83
C LEU A 275 60.02 -53.65 18.84
N TYR A 276 60.45 -53.69 17.58
CA TYR A 276 59.87 -52.81 16.54
C TYR A 276 58.44 -53.22 16.15
N HIS A 277 58.14 -54.53 16.22
CA HIS A 277 56.79 -55.02 16.04
C HIS A 277 55.84 -54.49 17.12
N VAL A 278 56.29 -54.52 18.39
CA VAL A 278 55.52 -53.95 19.51
C VAL A 278 55.34 -52.45 19.35
N TYR A 279 56.39 -51.73 18.95
CA TYR A 279 56.28 -50.27 18.73
C TYR A 279 55.33 -49.93 17.58
N ALA A 280 55.35 -50.64 16.47
CA ALA A 280 54.44 -50.44 15.38
C ALA A 280 52.99 -50.64 15.83
N LYS A 281 52.72 -51.72 16.53
CA LYS A 281 51.39 -52.01 17.08
C LYS A 281 50.90 -50.95 18.07
N LEU A 282 51.73 -50.57 19.03
CA LEU A 282 51.36 -49.54 19.99
C LEU A 282 51.09 -48.18 19.34
N PHE A 283 51.92 -47.78 18.38
CA PHE A 283 51.76 -46.54 17.63
C PHE A 283 50.42 -46.49 16.89
N MET A 284 50.08 -47.52 16.15
CA MET A 284 48.82 -47.61 15.38
C MET A 284 47.61 -47.66 16.32
N ILE A 285 47.65 -48.45 17.40
CA ILE A 285 46.59 -48.50 18.40
C ILE A 285 46.40 -47.10 19.04
N ALA A 286 47.47 -46.42 19.36
CA ALA A 286 47.40 -45.10 19.95
C ALA A 286 46.81 -44.05 19.01
N ALA A 287 47.18 -44.10 17.72
CA ALA A 287 46.59 -43.23 16.69
C ALA A 287 45.06 -43.42 16.58
N ILE A 288 44.60 -44.65 16.47
CA ILE A 288 43.16 -44.99 16.41
C ILE A 288 42.48 -44.61 17.72
N LYS A 289 43.05 -44.92 18.87
CA LYS A 289 42.51 -44.56 20.19
C LYS A 289 42.27 -43.06 20.35
N ARG A 290 43.17 -42.21 19.82
CA ARG A 290 43.03 -40.73 19.89
C ARG A 290 41.86 -40.23 19.02
N VAL A 291 41.58 -40.89 17.89
CA VAL A 291 40.40 -40.59 17.03
C VAL A 291 39.11 -40.89 17.79
N TYR A 292 38.99 -42.05 18.43
CA TYR A 292 37.77 -42.42 19.16
C TYR A 292 37.64 -41.80 20.56
N LYS A 293 38.76 -41.47 21.20
CA LYS A 293 38.80 -40.86 22.53
C LYS A 293 39.79 -39.67 22.54
N PRO A 294 39.38 -38.52 22.01
CA PRO A 294 40.19 -37.29 22.03
C PRO A 294 40.67 -36.97 23.45
N GLY A 295 41.89 -36.48 23.61
CA GLY A 295 42.46 -36.17 24.91
C GLY A 295 42.96 -37.41 25.71
N CYS A 296 42.89 -38.65 25.19
CA CYS A 296 43.48 -39.80 25.86
C CYS A 296 44.99 -39.63 25.96
N LYS A 297 45.53 -40.08 27.11
CA LYS A 297 46.96 -40.02 27.41
C LYS A 297 47.74 -41.02 26.52
N PHE A 298 48.74 -40.49 25.80
CA PHE A 298 49.78 -41.24 25.09
C PHE A 298 50.98 -40.32 24.95
N ASP A 299 51.95 -40.48 25.87
CA ASP A 299 53.07 -39.56 26.05
C ASP A 299 54.33 -40.05 25.34
N ASN A 300 54.26 -41.18 24.65
CA ASN A 300 55.41 -41.72 23.96
C ASN A 300 55.55 -41.08 22.57
N MET A 301 56.78 -40.69 22.24
CA MET A 301 57.13 -40.18 20.92
C MET A 301 57.95 -41.26 20.15
N LEU A 302 57.51 -41.55 18.95
CA LEU A 302 58.27 -42.38 18.03
C LEU A 302 59.27 -41.50 17.30
N VAL A 303 60.59 -41.84 17.45
CA VAL A 303 61.66 -41.19 16.74
C VAL A 303 62.21 -42.13 15.68
N LEU A 304 62.18 -41.69 14.43
CA LEU A 304 62.77 -42.36 13.31
C LEU A 304 64.12 -41.73 13.01
N GLN A 305 65.18 -42.54 12.96
CA GLN A 305 66.55 -42.13 12.62
C GLN A 305 66.91 -42.80 11.31
N GLY A 306 67.28 -42.03 10.30
CA GLY A 306 67.79 -42.49 9.01
C GLY A 306 69.10 -41.77 8.65
N GLU A 307 69.71 -42.18 7.56
CA GLU A 307 70.86 -41.50 6.96
C GLU A 307 70.43 -40.26 6.18
#